data_e7438c5b03764fc9247e133e82c8e5d3
#
_entry.id   e7438c5b03764fc9247e133e82c8e5d3
#
_cell.length_a   1.000
_cell.length_b   1.000
_cell.length_c   1.000
_cell.angle_alpha   90.00
_cell.angle_beta   90.00
_cell.angle_gamma   90.00
#
_symmetry.space_group_name_H-M   'P 1'
#
loop_
_entity.id
_entity.type
_entity.pdbx_description
1 polymer ?
#
loop_
_entity_poly.entity_id
_entity_poly.type
_entity_poly.pdbx_seq_one_letter_code
_entity_poly.pdbx_strand_id
1 'polypeptide(L)'
;MKLIHTSDWHFGMALGTGSYAEDQRYFLQQLYDLIETEQVGAVLLAGDVYDSSVTNAEAIGLYNEAVTKICLHLGCKLIVIAGNHDSAARLSSCRELLKASGLYVTGRLSRDLEPVLLDDGKVAVYSLPFFNREEVAALFPEQKEKIRSQETAMMVVCDRIREDMDKTKRNIVLSHALIVNSELSESDRSARVGFATAVSKDVFRDFDYAALGHIHKPQVIDSHIRYSGSPLKYSFGNEEKQEKGVVLIDTDTMQQTFVAFPPLRERKTVTGTYEELMAREDITGDYLRLHVTDRYAGLELIAQLREKFPNLLEVYGMSITEEESLSALSVEELQTLDETDIMEKFMAENFAYNLSDDQKQLFQDVLQWSREEGDLG
;
A
#
# COMPACT_ATOMS: atom_id res chain seq x y z
N MET A 1 4.00 -27.89 10.08
CA MET A 1 5.05 -26.96 9.57
C MET A 1 4.74 -25.53 9.97
N LYS A 2 5.74 -24.61 9.85
CA LYS A 2 5.49 -23.17 10.06
C LYS A 2 5.40 -22.42 8.75
N LEU A 3 4.47 -21.45 8.68
CA LEU A 3 4.30 -20.54 7.55
C LEU A 3 4.41 -19.10 8.04
N ILE A 4 4.86 -18.20 7.17
CA ILE A 4 4.74 -16.75 7.37
C ILE A 4 3.68 -16.20 6.43
N HIS A 5 2.78 -15.36 6.92
CA HIS A 5 1.87 -14.55 6.14
C HIS A 5 2.30 -13.09 6.21
N THR A 6 2.53 -12.49 5.05
CA THR A 6 2.88 -11.08 4.82
C THR A 6 2.13 -10.55 3.60
N SER A 7 2.04 -9.24 3.44
CA SER A 7 1.38 -8.59 2.30
C SER A 7 1.89 -7.16 2.10
N ASP A 8 1.48 -6.55 1.01
CA ASP A 8 1.60 -5.10 0.79
C ASP A 8 3.05 -4.59 0.98
N TRP A 9 4.00 -5.23 0.28
CA TRP A 9 5.41 -4.86 0.34
C TRP A 9 5.71 -3.52 -0.36
N HIS A 10 4.92 -3.17 -1.37
CA HIS A 10 5.03 -1.93 -2.15
C HIS A 10 6.46 -1.56 -2.53
N PHE A 11 7.21 -2.52 -3.08
CA PHE A 11 8.54 -2.22 -3.60
C PHE A 11 8.51 -1.13 -4.65
N GLY A 12 9.38 -0.14 -4.50
CA GLY A 12 9.44 1.02 -5.37
C GLY A 12 8.58 2.20 -4.95
N MET A 13 7.95 2.14 -3.77
CA MET A 13 7.28 3.30 -3.19
C MET A 13 8.25 4.46 -3.03
N ALA A 14 7.81 5.66 -3.47
CA ALA A 14 8.58 6.89 -3.36
C ALA A 14 8.31 7.62 -2.04
N LEU A 15 9.33 8.27 -1.52
CA LEU A 15 9.30 9.14 -0.36
C LEU A 15 9.69 10.56 -0.77
N GLY A 16 8.72 11.38 -1.18
CA GLY A 16 9.04 12.70 -1.71
C GLY A 16 10.05 12.58 -2.86
N THR A 17 11.31 12.98 -2.65
CA THR A 17 12.41 12.83 -3.62
C THR A 17 13.27 11.58 -3.37
N GLY A 18 13.00 10.79 -2.33
CA GLY A 18 13.79 9.63 -1.91
C GLY A 18 13.11 8.29 -2.20
N SER A 19 13.80 7.20 -1.84
CA SER A 19 13.35 5.82 -1.99
C SER A 19 13.21 5.14 -0.64
N TYR A 20 12.26 4.22 -0.51
CA TYR A 20 12.12 3.34 0.66
C TYR A 20 13.04 2.11 0.63
N ALA A 21 13.89 1.97 -0.38
CA ALA A 21 14.65 0.75 -0.62
C ALA A 21 15.52 0.28 0.56
N GLU A 22 16.09 1.22 1.34
CA GLU A 22 16.89 0.88 2.52
C GLU A 22 16.03 0.30 3.64
N ASP A 23 14.87 0.91 3.92
CA ASP A 23 13.92 0.41 4.92
C ASP A 23 13.31 -0.94 4.47
N GLN A 24 13.08 -1.11 3.17
CA GLN A 24 12.62 -2.37 2.59
C GLN A 24 13.66 -3.49 2.72
N ARG A 25 14.96 -3.20 2.52
CA ARG A 25 16.04 -4.17 2.77
C ARG A 25 16.16 -4.53 4.24
N TYR A 26 15.98 -3.54 5.14
CA TYR A 26 16.00 -3.78 6.57
C TYR A 26 14.85 -4.68 7.03
N PHE A 27 13.65 -4.46 6.53
CA PHE A 27 12.52 -5.35 6.71
C PHE A 27 12.80 -6.77 6.19
N LEU A 28 13.33 -6.88 4.96
CA LEU A 28 13.66 -8.19 4.37
C LEU A 28 14.69 -8.95 5.21
N GLN A 29 15.68 -8.26 5.79
CA GLN A 29 16.64 -8.93 6.66
C GLN A 29 15.98 -9.54 7.90
N GLN A 30 15.06 -8.81 8.54
CA GLN A 30 14.29 -9.36 9.68
C GLN A 30 13.43 -10.56 9.25
N LEU A 31 12.84 -10.50 8.06
CA LEU A 31 12.09 -11.63 7.49
C LEU A 31 12.99 -12.86 7.28
N TYR A 32 14.19 -12.68 6.75
CA TYR A 32 15.16 -13.77 6.54
C TYR A 32 15.59 -14.40 7.86
N ASP A 33 15.90 -13.58 8.86
CA ASP A 33 16.29 -14.03 10.19
C ASP A 33 15.16 -14.85 10.85
N LEU A 34 13.90 -14.41 10.69
CA LEU A 34 12.74 -15.13 11.18
C LEU A 34 12.54 -16.47 10.44
N ILE A 35 12.68 -16.50 9.11
CA ILE A 35 12.58 -17.75 8.32
C ILE A 35 13.61 -18.77 8.83
N GLU A 36 14.84 -18.35 9.05
CA GLU A 36 15.92 -19.22 9.49
C GLU A 36 15.73 -19.69 10.94
N THR A 37 15.42 -18.75 11.85
CA THR A 37 15.25 -19.07 13.29
C THR A 37 14.06 -19.98 13.54
N GLU A 38 12.92 -19.74 12.88
CA GLU A 38 11.68 -20.48 13.07
C GLU A 38 11.56 -21.70 12.14
N GLN A 39 12.54 -21.94 11.26
CA GLN A 39 12.54 -23.03 10.27
C GLN A 39 11.27 -23.01 9.42
N VAL A 40 10.94 -21.85 8.86
CA VAL A 40 9.73 -21.63 8.09
C VAL A 40 9.77 -22.38 6.79
N GLY A 41 8.72 -23.14 6.49
CA GLY A 41 8.63 -23.94 5.26
C GLY A 41 8.08 -23.17 4.06
N ALA A 42 7.24 -22.15 4.29
CA ALA A 42 6.77 -21.29 3.21
C ALA A 42 6.37 -19.90 3.70
N VAL A 43 6.53 -18.90 2.80
CA VAL A 43 6.04 -17.53 2.96
C VAL A 43 4.84 -17.35 2.03
N LEU A 44 3.74 -16.83 2.57
CA LEU A 44 2.53 -16.44 1.85
C LEU A 44 2.54 -14.92 1.68
N LEU A 45 2.68 -14.43 0.45
CA LEU A 45 2.66 -13.00 0.12
C LEU A 45 1.33 -12.63 -0.53
N ALA A 46 0.47 -11.97 0.24
CA ALA A 46 -0.91 -11.69 -0.11
C ALA A 46 -1.09 -10.41 -0.97
N GLY A 47 -0.30 -10.26 -2.02
CA GLY A 47 -0.45 -9.20 -3.03
C GLY A 47 0.27 -7.89 -2.70
N ASP A 48 0.17 -6.95 -3.63
CA ASP A 48 0.82 -5.64 -3.65
C ASP A 48 2.33 -5.74 -3.36
N VAL A 49 2.97 -6.56 -4.20
CA VAL A 49 4.43 -6.73 -4.20
C VAL A 49 5.11 -5.43 -4.58
N TYR A 50 4.57 -4.74 -5.58
CA TYR A 50 5.05 -3.47 -6.10
C TYR A 50 4.06 -2.34 -5.80
N ASP A 51 4.58 -1.12 -5.64
CA ASP A 51 3.76 0.07 -5.41
C ASP A 51 2.95 0.49 -6.65
N SER A 52 3.41 0.12 -7.83
CA SER A 52 2.79 0.47 -9.10
C SER A 52 2.98 -0.60 -10.16
N SER A 53 2.01 -0.72 -11.06
CA SER A 53 2.07 -1.61 -12.22
C SER A 53 3.22 -1.24 -13.19
N VAL A 54 3.71 0.00 -13.16
CA VAL A 54 4.91 0.46 -13.87
C VAL A 54 6.08 0.51 -12.88
N THR A 55 6.76 -0.60 -12.73
CA THR A 55 7.80 -0.83 -11.73
C THR A 55 9.16 -0.31 -12.20
N ASN A 56 9.90 0.37 -11.33
CA ASN A 56 11.27 0.81 -11.60
C ASN A 56 12.30 -0.32 -11.41
N ALA A 57 13.53 -0.11 -11.89
CA ALA A 57 14.60 -1.13 -11.83
C ALA A 57 15.02 -1.49 -10.41
N GLU A 58 14.99 -0.53 -9.46
CA GLU A 58 15.33 -0.76 -8.06
C GLU A 58 14.35 -1.73 -7.39
N ALA A 59 13.04 -1.52 -7.59
CA ALA A 59 12.00 -2.39 -7.05
C ALA A 59 12.09 -3.82 -7.64
N ILE A 60 12.36 -3.93 -8.95
CA ILE A 60 12.60 -5.24 -9.58
C ILE A 60 13.83 -5.92 -8.94
N GLY A 61 14.90 -5.16 -8.70
CA GLY A 61 16.10 -5.64 -8.02
C GLY A 61 15.79 -6.20 -6.63
N LEU A 62 15.06 -5.43 -5.80
CA LEU A 62 14.65 -5.84 -4.45
C LEU A 62 13.82 -7.14 -4.46
N TYR A 63 12.86 -7.25 -5.37
CA TYR A 63 12.07 -8.48 -5.50
C TYR A 63 12.94 -9.67 -5.89
N ASN A 64 13.84 -9.50 -6.86
CA ASN A 64 14.76 -10.56 -7.29
C ASN A 64 15.70 -10.98 -6.15
N GLU A 65 16.24 -10.03 -5.37
CA GLU A 65 17.05 -10.30 -4.18
C GLU A 65 16.25 -11.11 -3.16
N ALA A 66 15.01 -10.69 -2.86
CA ALA A 66 14.14 -11.36 -1.91
C ALA A 66 13.79 -12.80 -2.33
N VAL A 67 13.35 -12.99 -3.57
CA VAL A 67 13.02 -14.32 -4.14
C VAL A 67 14.23 -15.25 -4.10
N THR A 68 15.39 -14.76 -4.55
CA THR A 68 16.62 -15.54 -4.57
C THR A 68 17.03 -15.96 -3.15
N LYS A 69 17.00 -15.03 -2.20
CA LYS A 69 17.35 -15.32 -0.81
C LYS A 69 16.38 -16.31 -0.18
N ILE A 70 15.07 -16.09 -0.30
CA ILE A 70 14.05 -16.96 0.30
C ILE A 70 14.07 -18.36 -0.33
N CYS A 71 14.00 -18.43 -1.66
CA CYS A 71 13.79 -19.72 -2.33
C CYS A 71 15.08 -20.53 -2.47
N LEU A 72 16.20 -19.90 -2.87
CA LEU A 72 17.44 -20.63 -3.19
C LEU A 72 18.40 -20.74 -1.99
N HIS A 73 18.53 -19.68 -1.19
CA HIS A 73 19.50 -19.69 -0.10
C HIS A 73 18.90 -20.25 1.20
N LEU A 74 17.64 -19.91 1.52
CA LEU A 74 16.97 -20.39 2.72
C LEU A 74 16.14 -21.68 2.47
N GLY A 75 15.96 -22.07 1.21
CA GLY A 75 15.18 -23.26 0.86
C GLY A 75 13.70 -23.17 1.25
N CYS A 76 13.20 -21.96 1.52
CA CYS A 76 11.83 -21.69 1.91
C CYS A 76 10.97 -21.43 0.66
N LYS A 77 9.80 -22.05 0.56
CA LYS A 77 8.90 -21.79 -0.56
C LYS A 77 8.30 -20.38 -0.44
N LEU A 78 8.04 -19.73 -1.58
CA LEU A 78 7.38 -18.42 -1.62
C LEU A 78 6.14 -18.52 -2.51
N ILE A 79 4.97 -18.27 -1.94
CA ILE A 79 3.69 -18.27 -2.64
C ILE A 79 3.20 -16.84 -2.72
N VAL A 80 3.06 -16.32 -3.94
CA VAL A 80 2.77 -14.90 -4.22
C VAL A 80 1.50 -14.81 -5.04
N ILE A 81 0.61 -13.92 -4.66
CA ILE A 81 -0.50 -13.49 -5.51
C ILE A 81 -0.29 -12.04 -5.94
N ALA A 82 -0.89 -11.63 -7.06
CA ALA A 82 -0.93 -10.23 -7.43
C ALA A 82 -2.01 -9.48 -6.64
N GLY A 83 -1.69 -8.28 -6.16
CA GLY A 83 -2.63 -7.32 -5.64
C GLY A 83 -3.14 -6.36 -6.73
N ASN A 84 -3.81 -5.27 -6.32
CA ASN A 84 -4.37 -4.30 -7.26
C ASN A 84 -3.34 -3.31 -7.80
N HIS A 85 -2.21 -3.12 -7.14
CA HIS A 85 -1.08 -2.32 -7.61
C HIS A 85 -0.19 -3.08 -8.61
N ASP A 86 -0.19 -4.41 -8.55
CA ASP A 86 0.71 -5.24 -9.34
C ASP A 86 0.30 -5.34 -10.81
N SER A 87 1.31 -5.45 -11.69
CA SER A 87 1.10 -5.94 -13.04
C SER A 87 1.07 -7.47 -13.03
N ALA A 88 -0.12 -8.06 -13.08
CA ALA A 88 -0.33 -9.51 -13.05
C ALA A 88 0.53 -10.27 -14.07
N ALA A 89 0.68 -9.72 -15.28
CA ALA A 89 1.47 -10.33 -16.37
C ALA A 89 2.98 -10.28 -16.08
N ARG A 90 3.48 -9.18 -15.51
CA ARG A 90 4.91 -9.04 -15.16
C ARG A 90 5.27 -9.91 -13.98
N LEU A 91 4.45 -9.89 -12.93
CA LEU A 91 4.69 -10.65 -11.71
C LEU A 91 4.72 -12.16 -11.99
N SER A 92 3.83 -12.67 -12.86
CA SER A 92 3.75 -14.08 -13.22
C SER A 92 4.60 -14.49 -14.42
N SER A 93 5.54 -13.63 -14.85
CA SER A 93 6.47 -13.98 -15.93
C SER A 93 7.29 -15.22 -15.57
N CYS A 94 7.41 -16.16 -16.51
CA CYS A 94 8.15 -17.42 -16.33
C CYS A 94 7.70 -18.30 -15.13
N ARG A 95 6.51 -18.10 -14.57
CA ARG A 95 6.03 -18.76 -13.36
C ARG A 95 6.18 -20.29 -13.37
N GLU A 96 5.97 -20.92 -14.51
CA GLU A 96 6.06 -22.39 -14.62
C GLU A 96 7.51 -22.89 -14.43
N LEU A 97 8.51 -22.13 -14.88
CA LEU A 97 9.92 -22.44 -14.64
C LEU A 97 10.31 -22.20 -13.17
N LEU A 98 9.75 -21.18 -12.56
CA LEU A 98 10.08 -20.75 -11.21
C LEU A 98 9.52 -21.69 -10.12
N LYS A 99 8.48 -22.46 -10.42
CA LYS A 99 7.92 -23.49 -9.52
C LYS A 99 8.98 -24.49 -9.05
N ALA A 100 9.89 -24.89 -9.95
CA ALA A 100 10.96 -25.81 -9.62
C ALA A 100 11.95 -25.26 -8.58
N SER A 101 12.04 -23.93 -8.45
CA SER A 101 12.87 -23.23 -7.46
C SER A 101 12.10 -22.88 -6.17
N GLY A 102 10.84 -23.33 -6.04
CA GLY A 102 10.02 -23.05 -4.86
C GLY A 102 9.25 -21.73 -4.90
N LEU A 103 9.27 -21.01 -6.04
CA LEU A 103 8.46 -19.79 -6.23
C LEU A 103 7.16 -20.11 -6.97
N TYR A 104 6.03 -19.86 -6.34
CA TYR A 104 4.69 -20.03 -6.90
C TYR A 104 4.02 -18.67 -7.04
N VAL A 105 3.72 -18.24 -8.27
CA VAL A 105 3.13 -16.94 -8.54
C VAL A 105 1.78 -17.09 -9.24
N THR A 106 0.75 -16.47 -8.68
CA THR A 106 -0.58 -16.37 -9.27
C THR A 106 -0.89 -14.91 -9.56
N GLY A 107 -0.68 -14.48 -10.82
CA GLY A 107 -0.92 -13.10 -11.23
C GLY A 107 -2.38 -12.83 -11.60
N ARG A 108 -3.06 -13.80 -12.23
CA ARG A 108 -4.47 -13.70 -12.62
C ARG A 108 -5.27 -14.89 -12.13
N LEU A 109 -6.53 -14.64 -11.82
CA LEU A 109 -7.47 -15.71 -11.55
C LEU A 109 -7.62 -16.61 -12.78
N SER A 110 -7.70 -17.91 -12.57
CA SER A 110 -7.98 -18.91 -13.60
C SER A 110 -9.15 -19.77 -13.19
N ARG A 111 -9.73 -20.51 -14.13
CA ARG A 111 -10.79 -21.47 -13.82
C ARG A 111 -10.25 -22.68 -13.03
N ASP A 112 -8.96 -22.99 -13.23
CA ASP A 112 -8.24 -24.02 -12.47
C ASP A 112 -7.75 -23.40 -11.17
N LEU A 113 -8.40 -23.77 -10.08
CA LEU A 113 -8.13 -23.28 -8.72
C LEU A 113 -7.36 -24.33 -7.92
N GLU A 114 -6.39 -25.00 -8.56
CA GLU A 114 -5.56 -26.01 -7.89
C GLU A 114 -4.70 -25.38 -6.79
N PRO A 115 -4.67 -26.00 -5.60
CA PRO A 115 -3.85 -25.50 -4.51
C PRO A 115 -2.38 -25.83 -4.69
N VAL A 116 -1.50 -25.02 -4.12
CA VAL A 116 -0.11 -25.39 -3.85
C VAL A 116 -0.10 -26.32 -2.64
N LEU A 117 0.42 -27.52 -2.82
CA LEU A 117 0.54 -28.50 -1.74
C LEU A 117 1.86 -28.32 -0.99
N LEU A 118 1.78 -28.25 0.33
CA LEU A 118 2.89 -28.12 1.25
C LEU A 118 2.85 -29.28 2.28
N ASP A 119 3.96 -29.47 3.02
CA ASP A 119 4.06 -30.45 4.12
C ASP A 119 3.60 -31.85 3.71
N ASP A 120 4.23 -32.38 2.64
CA ASP A 120 3.89 -33.69 2.08
C ASP A 120 2.38 -33.85 1.75
N GLY A 121 1.75 -32.74 1.36
CA GLY A 121 0.36 -32.69 0.95
C GLY A 121 -0.65 -32.51 2.07
N LYS A 122 -0.22 -32.27 3.32
CA LYS A 122 -1.12 -32.01 4.45
C LYS A 122 -1.72 -30.60 4.46
N VAL A 123 -1.07 -29.65 3.77
CA VAL A 123 -1.50 -28.27 3.67
C VAL A 123 -1.78 -27.93 2.21
N ALA A 124 -2.93 -27.35 1.92
CA ALA A 124 -3.37 -26.89 0.62
C ALA A 124 -3.55 -25.37 0.64
N VAL A 125 -2.79 -24.64 -0.19
CA VAL A 125 -2.86 -23.17 -0.28
C VAL A 125 -3.50 -22.78 -1.60
N TYR A 126 -4.69 -22.19 -1.54
CA TYR A 126 -5.45 -21.67 -2.68
C TYR A 126 -5.10 -20.19 -2.88
N SER A 127 -4.63 -19.85 -4.07
CA SER A 127 -4.13 -18.52 -4.41
C SER A 127 -5.17 -17.73 -5.21
N LEU A 128 -5.80 -16.74 -4.56
CA LEU A 128 -6.79 -15.84 -5.15
C LEU A 128 -6.20 -14.43 -5.30
N PRO A 129 -5.59 -14.08 -6.46
CA PRO A 129 -5.08 -12.74 -6.70
C PRO A 129 -6.22 -11.71 -6.70
N PHE A 130 -5.88 -10.44 -6.69
CA PHE A 130 -6.89 -9.40 -6.92
C PHE A 130 -7.58 -9.62 -8.28
N PHE A 131 -8.90 -9.55 -8.29
CA PHE A 131 -9.74 -9.67 -9.49
C PHE A 131 -10.99 -8.81 -9.36
N ASN A 132 -11.60 -8.46 -10.47
CA ASN A 132 -12.91 -7.82 -10.51
C ASN A 132 -14.01 -8.83 -10.90
N ARG A 133 -15.25 -8.47 -10.64
CA ARG A 133 -16.42 -9.32 -10.93
C ARG A 133 -16.57 -9.67 -12.41
N GLU A 134 -16.14 -8.77 -13.32
CA GLU A 134 -16.21 -8.95 -14.77
C GLU A 134 -15.30 -10.09 -15.22
N GLU A 135 -14.10 -10.20 -14.61
CA GLU A 135 -13.17 -11.31 -14.85
C GLU A 135 -13.79 -12.65 -14.42
N VAL A 136 -14.42 -12.69 -13.24
CA VAL A 136 -15.09 -13.91 -12.76
C VAL A 136 -16.28 -14.27 -13.67
N ALA A 137 -17.06 -13.30 -14.11
CA ALA A 137 -18.19 -13.54 -15.03
C ALA A 137 -17.71 -14.07 -16.40
N ALA A 138 -16.51 -13.69 -16.84
CA ALA A 138 -15.89 -14.22 -18.06
C ALA A 138 -15.34 -15.64 -17.87
N LEU A 139 -14.78 -15.97 -16.70
CA LEU A 139 -14.26 -17.31 -16.36
C LEU A 139 -15.38 -18.32 -16.10
N PHE A 140 -16.51 -17.88 -15.51
CA PHE A 140 -17.66 -18.73 -15.14
C PHE A 140 -18.94 -18.23 -15.81
N PRO A 141 -19.04 -18.29 -17.15
CA PRO A 141 -20.19 -17.75 -17.89
C PRO A 141 -21.52 -18.44 -17.51
N GLU A 142 -21.47 -19.70 -17.08
CA GLU A 142 -22.60 -20.46 -16.56
C GLU A 142 -23.18 -19.91 -15.25
N GLN A 143 -22.41 -19.09 -14.51
CA GLN A 143 -22.82 -18.45 -13.25
C GLN A 143 -23.01 -16.95 -13.36
N LYS A 144 -22.91 -16.37 -14.57
CA LYS A 144 -22.94 -14.93 -14.82
C LYS A 144 -24.15 -14.24 -14.18
N GLU A 145 -25.31 -14.86 -14.20
CA GLU A 145 -26.54 -14.31 -13.59
C GLU A 145 -26.45 -14.15 -12.07
N LYS A 146 -25.59 -14.91 -11.41
CA LYS A 146 -25.35 -14.82 -9.96
C LYS A 146 -24.33 -13.76 -9.60
N ILE A 147 -23.43 -13.40 -10.54
CA ILE A 147 -22.29 -12.47 -10.31
C ILE A 147 -22.76 -11.04 -10.49
N ARG A 148 -23.35 -10.44 -9.43
CA ARG A 148 -23.89 -9.08 -9.44
C ARG A 148 -23.06 -8.08 -8.66
N SER A 149 -22.17 -8.55 -7.78
CA SER A 149 -21.29 -7.74 -6.94
C SER A 149 -19.94 -8.44 -6.80
N GLN A 150 -18.95 -7.75 -6.24
CA GLN A 150 -17.65 -8.34 -5.90
C GLN A 150 -17.81 -9.49 -4.91
N GLU A 151 -18.69 -9.35 -3.93
CA GLU A 151 -19.01 -10.41 -2.97
C GLU A 151 -19.53 -11.68 -3.66
N THR A 152 -20.52 -11.55 -4.55
CA THR A 152 -21.06 -12.71 -5.27
C THR A 152 -20.04 -13.33 -6.24
N ALA A 153 -19.12 -12.53 -6.79
CA ALA A 153 -18.00 -13.04 -7.57
C ALA A 153 -17.03 -13.87 -6.69
N MET A 154 -16.65 -13.35 -5.52
CA MET A 154 -15.80 -14.06 -4.57
C MET A 154 -16.47 -15.36 -4.08
N MET A 155 -17.79 -15.32 -3.82
CA MET A 155 -18.55 -16.52 -3.45
C MET A 155 -18.47 -17.61 -4.54
N VAL A 156 -18.68 -17.25 -5.81
CA VAL A 156 -18.55 -18.20 -6.94
C VAL A 156 -17.19 -18.86 -7.00
N VAL A 157 -16.12 -18.09 -6.80
CA VAL A 157 -14.75 -18.60 -6.79
C VAL A 157 -14.52 -19.51 -5.58
N CYS A 158 -14.93 -19.09 -4.39
CA CYS A 158 -14.78 -19.91 -3.18
C CYS A 158 -15.65 -21.19 -3.23
N ASP A 159 -16.86 -21.12 -3.79
CA ASP A 159 -17.73 -22.30 -3.98
C ASP A 159 -17.05 -23.31 -4.91
N ARG A 160 -16.44 -22.85 -5.99
CA ARG A 160 -15.70 -23.72 -6.91
C ARG A 160 -14.51 -24.41 -6.21
N ILE A 161 -13.81 -23.73 -5.32
CA ILE A 161 -12.77 -24.37 -4.49
C ILE A 161 -13.38 -25.42 -3.57
N ARG A 162 -14.50 -25.12 -2.92
CA ARG A 162 -15.19 -26.04 -1.98
C ARG A 162 -15.60 -27.35 -2.62
N GLU A 163 -15.97 -27.34 -3.92
CA GLU A 163 -16.35 -28.55 -4.64
C GLU A 163 -15.24 -29.60 -4.67
N ASP A 164 -13.97 -29.16 -4.80
CA ASP A 164 -12.82 -30.04 -4.93
C ASP A 164 -11.92 -30.06 -3.69
N MET A 165 -12.28 -29.31 -2.64
CA MET A 165 -11.47 -29.13 -1.43
C MET A 165 -11.39 -30.41 -0.59
N ASP A 166 -10.18 -30.91 -0.36
CA ASP A 166 -9.92 -32.05 0.53
C ASP A 166 -9.95 -31.62 2.00
N LYS A 167 -11.04 -31.94 2.70
CA LYS A 167 -11.27 -31.58 4.10
C LYS A 167 -10.36 -32.32 5.10
N THR A 168 -9.56 -33.27 4.64
CA THR A 168 -8.54 -33.95 5.49
C THR A 168 -7.27 -33.13 5.63
N LYS A 169 -7.10 -32.09 4.78
CA LYS A 169 -5.95 -31.19 4.76
C LYS A 169 -6.25 -29.89 5.52
N ARG A 170 -5.20 -29.16 5.88
CA ARG A 170 -5.31 -27.76 6.26
C ARG A 170 -5.50 -26.92 5.01
N ASN A 171 -6.65 -26.32 4.86
CA ASN A 171 -7.03 -25.53 3.69
C ASN A 171 -6.85 -24.05 3.99
N ILE A 172 -5.88 -23.42 3.35
CA ILE A 172 -5.53 -22.01 3.51
C ILE A 172 -5.90 -21.28 2.22
N VAL A 173 -6.58 -20.16 2.32
CA VAL A 173 -6.80 -19.25 1.20
C VAL A 173 -5.89 -18.03 1.35
N LEU A 174 -5.16 -17.70 0.28
CA LEU A 174 -4.36 -16.49 0.15
C LEU A 174 -5.12 -15.55 -0.78
N SER A 175 -5.53 -14.37 -0.31
CA SER A 175 -6.37 -13.46 -1.09
C SER A 175 -6.01 -11.99 -0.85
N HIS A 176 -6.19 -11.17 -1.89
CA HIS A 176 -6.03 -9.73 -1.82
C HIS A 176 -7.40 -9.08 -2.00
N ALA A 177 -8.08 -8.79 -0.88
CA ALA A 177 -9.48 -8.38 -0.88
C ALA A 177 -9.83 -7.47 0.31
N LEU A 178 -10.77 -6.55 0.10
CA LEU A 178 -11.35 -5.71 1.15
C LEU A 178 -12.50 -6.44 1.84
N ILE A 179 -12.40 -6.62 3.16
CA ILE A 179 -13.50 -7.15 3.99
C ILE A 179 -14.34 -5.99 4.54
N VAL A 180 -15.64 -6.16 4.55
CA VAL A 180 -16.59 -5.19 5.14
C VAL A 180 -16.23 -4.93 6.60
N ASN A 181 -16.24 -3.65 7.00
CA ASN A 181 -15.88 -3.15 8.34
C ASN A 181 -14.40 -3.33 8.74
N SER A 182 -13.49 -3.56 7.80
CA SER A 182 -12.05 -3.47 8.09
C SER A 182 -11.64 -2.04 8.45
N GLU A 183 -10.70 -1.92 9.39
CA GLU A 183 -10.12 -0.63 9.74
C GLU A 183 -9.04 -0.24 8.73
N LEU A 184 -9.19 0.95 8.14
CA LEU A 184 -8.30 1.46 7.10
C LEU A 184 -7.22 2.37 7.68
N SER A 185 -6.01 2.30 7.14
CA SER A 185 -4.94 3.28 7.32
C SER A 185 -5.11 4.47 6.35
N GLU A 186 -4.38 5.55 6.55
CA GLU A 186 -4.40 6.68 5.60
C GLU A 186 -3.77 6.34 4.26
N SER A 187 -2.87 5.36 4.23
CA SER A 187 -2.25 4.82 3.02
C SER A 187 -3.19 3.94 2.18
N ASP A 188 -4.30 3.41 2.75
CA ASP A 188 -5.29 2.58 2.04
C ASP A 188 -6.25 3.43 1.16
N ARG A 189 -5.69 4.34 0.34
CA ARG A 189 -6.50 5.29 -0.47
C ARG A 189 -7.37 4.60 -1.50
N SER A 190 -6.85 3.55 -2.16
CA SER A 190 -7.60 2.76 -3.14
C SER A 190 -8.77 2.03 -2.52
N ALA A 191 -8.63 1.52 -1.30
CA ALA A 191 -9.70 0.88 -0.54
C ALA A 191 -10.81 1.86 -0.14
N ARG A 192 -10.50 3.12 0.16
CA ARG A 192 -11.48 4.17 0.51
C ARG A 192 -12.44 4.49 -0.64
N VAL A 193 -11.96 4.44 -1.88
CA VAL A 193 -12.78 4.69 -3.08
C VAL A 193 -13.57 3.44 -3.47
N GLY A 194 -13.11 2.25 -3.05
CA GLY A 194 -13.59 0.95 -3.50
C GLY A 194 -14.58 0.23 -2.58
N PHE A 195 -15.34 0.91 -1.70
CA PHE A 195 -16.35 0.21 -0.85
C PHE A 195 -17.32 -0.69 -1.63
N ALA A 196 -17.54 -0.42 -2.92
CA ALA A 196 -18.32 -1.28 -3.81
C ALA A 196 -17.65 -2.66 -4.07
N THR A 197 -16.37 -2.81 -3.73
CA THR A 197 -15.59 -4.05 -3.89
C THR A 197 -15.43 -4.85 -2.59
N ALA A 198 -15.96 -4.35 -1.47
CA ALA A 198 -15.87 -5.04 -0.19
C ALA A 198 -16.72 -6.32 -0.19
N VAL A 199 -16.19 -7.36 0.46
CA VAL A 199 -16.83 -8.67 0.60
C VAL A 199 -17.07 -9.02 2.07
N SER A 200 -18.10 -9.82 2.36
CA SER A 200 -18.31 -10.37 3.70
C SER A 200 -17.19 -11.34 4.08
N LYS A 201 -16.79 -11.35 5.34
CA LYS A 201 -15.86 -12.37 5.88
C LYS A 201 -16.37 -13.80 5.70
N ASP A 202 -17.71 -13.99 5.62
CA ASP A 202 -18.35 -15.29 5.51
C ASP A 202 -17.98 -16.04 4.22
N VAL A 203 -17.45 -15.35 3.21
CA VAL A 203 -16.95 -16.00 1.99
C VAL A 203 -15.78 -16.94 2.26
N PHE A 204 -15.05 -16.73 3.37
CA PHE A 204 -13.87 -17.51 3.76
C PHE A 204 -14.12 -18.52 4.91
N ARG A 205 -15.36 -18.67 5.36
CA ARG A 205 -15.72 -19.44 6.58
C ARG A 205 -15.28 -20.91 6.60
N ASP A 206 -15.09 -21.54 5.42
CA ASP A 206 -14.80 -22.95 5.31
C ASP A 206 -13.30 -23.26 5.18
N PHE A 207 -12.46 -22.23 5.18
CA PHE A 207 -11.01 -22.38 5.19
C PHE A 207 -10.49 -22.41 6.64
N ASP A 208 -9.43 -23.18 6.89
CA ASP A 208 -8.75 -23.21 8.19
C ASP A 208 -8.03 -21.87 8.48
N TYR A 209 -7.62 -21.14 7.41
CA TYR A 209 -7.02 -19.81 7.50
C TYR A 209 -7.23 -19.02 6.21
N ALA A 210 -7.60 -17.75 6.36
CA ALA A 210 -7.63 -16.78 5.26
C ALA A 210 -6.52 -15.73 5.48
N ALA A 211 -5.47 -15.83 4.67
CA ALA A 211 -4.35 -14.91 4.64
C ALA A 211 -4.68 -13.74 3.70
N LEU A 212 -5.00 -12.57 4.26
CA LEU A 212 -5.47 -11.42 3.51
C LEU A 212 -4.42 -10.32 3.35
N GLY A 213 -4.34 -9.71 2.17
CA GLY A 213 -3.67 -8.44 1.88
C GLY A 213 -4.67 -7.38 1.43
N HIS A 214 -4.19 -6.19 1.06
CA HIS A 214 -4.90 -5.00 0.65
C HIS A 214 -5.03 -3.94 1.75
N ILE A 215 -5.08 -4.32 3.01
CA ILE A 215 -5.18 -3.38 4.15
C ILE A 215 -3.86 -3.36 4.91
N HIS A 216 -3.30 -2.15 5.06
CA HIS A 216 -1.97 -1.96 5.65
C HIS A 216 -1.96 -2.09 7.19
N LYS A 217 -3.13 -2.01 7.84
CA LYS A 217 -3.23 -2.23 9.29
C LYS A 217 -3.29 -3.73 9.60
N PRO A 218 -2.34 -4.27 10.39
CA PRO A 218 -2.45 -5.63 10.91
C PRO A 218 -3.71 -5.76 11.77
N GLN A 219 -4.61 -6.67 11.41
CA GLN A 219 -5.86 -6.82 12.16
C GLN A 219 -6.45 -8.23 12.02
N VAL A 220 -7.06 -8.68 13.10
CA VAL A 220 -7.84 -9.93 13.15
C VAL A 220 -9.29 -9.60 12.78
N ILE A 221 -9.81 -10.21 11.74
CA ILE A 221 -11.21 -10.08 11.29
C ILE A 221 -12.06 -11.15 11.95
N ASP A 222 -11.52 -12.37 12.03
CA ASP A 222 -12.12 -13.50 12.74
C ASP A 222 -11.02 -14.44 13.24
N SER A 223 -11.35 -15.46 14.00
CA SER A 223 -10.40 -16.42 14.58
C SER A 223 -9.42 -17.03 13.56
N HIS A 224 -9.84 -17.17 12.30
CA HIS A 224 -9.09 -17.75 11.20
C HIS A 224 -8.95 -16.81 9.99
N ILE A 225 -9.36 -15.55 10.09
CA ILE A 225 -9.33 -14.54 9.01
C ILE A 225 -8.59 -13.31 9.52
N ARG A 226 -7.49 -12.92 8.86
CA ARG A 226 -6.77 -11.72 9.26
C ARG A 226 -5.95 -11.11 8.13
N TYR A 227 -5.67 -9.83 8.28
CA TYR A 227 -4.64 -9.11 7.52
C TYR A 227 -3.32 -9.17 8.28
N SER A 228 -2.24 -9.48 7.58
CA SER A 228 -0.88 -9.29 8.11
C SER A 228 -0.54 -7.81 8.25
N GLY A 229 -1.14 -7.00 7.41
CA GLY A 229 -0.78 -5.61 7.20
C GLY A 229 0.50 -5.46 6.37
N SER A 230 0.84 -4.21 6.05
CA SER A 230 2.11 -3.89 5.40
C SER A 230 3.28 -4.04 6.38
N PRO A 231 4.49 -4.39 5.90
CA PRO A 231 5.67 -4.52 6.76
C PRO A 231 6.25 -3.18 7.21
N LEU A 232 5.93 -2.09 6.51
CA LEU A 232 6.40 -0.74 6.79
C LEU A 232 5.21 0.22 6.96
N LYS A 233 5.46 1.36 7.59
CA LYS A 233 4.50 2.46 7.73
C LYS A 233 4.55 3.33 6.47
N TYR A 234 3.47 3.42 5.73
CA TYR A 234 3.43 4.14 4.44
C TYR A 234 2.77 5.53 4.54
N SER A 235 2.04 5.82 5.63
CA SER A 235 1.43 7.12 5.87
C SER A 235 1.69 7.63 7.29
N PHE A 236 1.41 8.90 7.51
CA PHE A 236 1.32 9.49 8.84
C PHE A 236 -0.06 9.24 9.47
N GLY A 237 -0.32 9.84 10.62
CA GLY A 237 -1.61 9.75 11.30
C GLY A 237 -1.79 8.46 12.07
N ASN A 238 -2.85 7.69 11.78
CA ASN A 238 -3.15 6.47 12.53
C ASN A 238 -2.10 5.38 12.35
N GLU A 239 -1.38 5.38 11.23
CA GLU A 239 -0.36 4.38 10.92
C GLU A 239 0.92 4.57 11.74
N GLU A 240 1.22 5.78 12.20
CA GLU A 240 2.38 6.08 13.05
C GLU A 240 2.43 5.22 14.31
N LYS A 241 1.25 4.90 14.87
CA LYS A 241 1.09 4.16 16.13
C LYS A 241 0.94 2.65 15.94
N GLN A 242 0.92 2.18 14.70
CA GLN A 242 0.77 0.75 14.42
C GLN A 242 2.11 0.04 14.54
N GLU A 243 2.09 -1.13 15.16
CA GLU A 243 3.19 -2.08 15.01
C GLU A 243 3.07 -2.75 13.64
N LYS A 244 4.18 -2.85 12.93
CA LYS A 244 4.30 -3.54 11.64
C LYS A 244 5.05 -4.84 11.81
N GLY A 245 4.79 -5.81 10.93
CA GLY A 245 5.42 -7.12 11.04
C GLY A 245 4.77 -8.15 10.13
N VAL A 246 4.82 -9.39 10.56
CA VAL A 246 4.29 -10.55 9.83
C VAL A 246 3.52 -11.48 10.78
N VAL A 247 2.77 -12.43 10.22
CA VAL A 247 2.07 -13.45 11.00
C VAL A 247 2.77 -14.79 10.82
N LEU A 248 3.25 -15.37 11.92
CA LEU A 248 3.75 -16.74 11.97
C LEU A 248 2.59 -17.69 12.27
N ILE A 249 2.46 -18.75 11.49
CA ILE A 249 1.37 -19.72 11.57
C ILE A 249 1.98 -21.12 11.76
N ASP A 250 1.54 -21.83 12.78
CA ASP A 250 1.82 -23.25 12.95
C ASP A 250 0.67 -24.06 12.32
N THR A 251 0.94 -24.84 11.27
CA THR A 251 -0.10 -25.56 10.53
C THR A 251 -0.67 -26.78 11.26
N ASP A 252 0.03 -27.28 12.27
CA ASP A 252 -0.45 -28.42 13.04
C ASP A 252 -1.54 -27.98 14.03
N THR A 253 -1.34 -26.83 14.67
CA THR A 253 -2.24 -26.25 15.69
C THR A 253 -3.15 -25.16 15.15
N MET A 254 -2.81 -24.57 14.00
CA MET A 254 -3.40 -23.33 13.42
C MET A 254 -3.24 -22.11 14.33
N GLN A 255 -2.26 -22.16 15.25
CA GLN A 255 -1.90 -21.01 16.07
C GLN A 255 -1.27 -19.93 15.21
N GLN A 256 -1.71 -18.70 15.41
CA GLN A 256 -1.24 -17.50 14.71
C GLN A 256 -0.55 -16.58 15.70
N THR A 257 0.68 -16.20 15.42
CA THR A 257 1.46 -15.27 16.24
C THR A 257 1.89 -14.08 15.38
N PHE A 258 1.51 -12.88 15.79
CA PHE A 258 2.03 -11.67 15.15
C PHE A 258 3.47 -11.43 15.65
N VAL A 259 4.40 -11.31 14.72
CA VAL A 259 5.81 -11.02 14.99
C VAL A 259 6.07 -9.60 14.51
N ALA A 260 6.27 -8.69 15.45
CA ALA A 260 6.55 -7.29 15.17
C ALA A 260 7.98 -7.12 14.63
N PHE A 261 8.12 -6.30 13.59
CA PHE A 261 9.39 -5.91 13.01
C PHE A 261 9.63 -4.43 13.31
N PRO A 262 10.60 -4.09 14.18
CA PRO A 262 10.93 -2.69 14.42
C PRO A 262 11.43 -2.04 13.12
N PRO A 263 10.93 -0.84 12.79
CA PRO A 263 11.35 -0.15 11.57
C PRO A 263 12.78 0.38 11.70
N LEU A 264 13.46 0.56 10.57
CA LEU A 264 14.76 1.25 10.54
C LEU A 264 14.59 2.73 10.91
N ARG A 265 13.51 3.35 10.42
CA ARG A 265 13.12 4.74 10.69
C ARG A 265 11.63 4.80 11.02
N GLU A 266 11.32 5.51 12.09
CA GLU A 266 9.92 5.76 12.45
C GLU A 266 9.29 6.86 11.57
N ARG A 267 7.96 6.84 11.44
CA ARG A 267 7.19 7.99 10.97
C ARG A 267 6.64 8.74 12.17
N LYS A 268 6.88 10.05 12.21
CA LYS A 268 6.48 10.89 13.35
C LYS A 268 5.91 12.22 12.88
N THR A 269 4.74 12.55 13.39
CA THR A 269 4.20 13.92 13.34
C THR A 269 4.64 14.66 14.60
N VAL A 270 5.34 15.79 14.43
CA VAL A 270 5.83 16.61 15.55
C VAL A 270 5.33 18.03 15.38
N THR A 271 4.74 18.56 16.45
CA THR A 271 4.21 19.93 16.52
C THR A 271 5.04 20.76 17.50
N GLY A 272 5.39 21.98 17.14
CA GLY A 272 6.12 22.92 18.00
C GLY A 272 6.44 24.22 17.28
N THR A 273 7.03 25.16 18.01
CA THR A 273 7.62 26.37 17.40
C THR A 273 8.86 26.00 16.60
N TYR A 274 9.28 26.87 15.70
CA TYR A 274 10.49 26.67 14.92
C TYR A 274 11.71 26.41 15.83
N GLU A 275 11.87 27.18 16.91
CA GLU A 275 13.00 27.04 17.83
C GLU A 275 12.95 25.69 18.57
N GLU A 276 11.76 25.28 19.05
CA GLU A 276 11.58 23.97 19.68
C GLU A 276 11.91 22.82 18.76
N LEU A 277 11.44 22.89 17.50
CA LEU A 277 11.73 21.86 16.50
C LEU A 277 13.22 21.82 16.16
N MET A 278 13.85 22.98 15.96
CA MET A 278 15.28 23.08 15.68
C MET A 278 16.17 22.65 16.86
N ALA A 279 15.65 22.59 18.09
CA ALA A 279 16.38 22.06 19.24
C ALA A 279 16.34 20.52 19.34
N ARG A 280 15.44 19.83 18.59
CA ARG A 280 15.27 18.37 18.65
C ARG A 280 16.41 17.65 17.92
N GLU A 281 17.10 16.73 18.60
CA GLU A 281 18.12 15.85 18.02
C GLU A 281 17.63 14.39 17.92
N ASP A 282 16.65 14.04 18.73
CA ASP A 282 16.12 12.69 18.90
C ASP A 282 15.25 12.18 17.72
N ILE A 283 14.91 13.08 16.78
CA ILE A 283 14.06 12.77 15.62
C ILE A 283 14.75 12.95 14.27
N THR A 284 16.04 13.30 14.25
CA THR A 284 16.76 13.65 13.00
C THR A 284 16.86 12.50 12.00
N GLY A 285 16.82 11.26 12.47
CA GLY A 285 16.88 10.07 11.64
C GLY A 285 15.53 9.60 11.10
N ASP A 286 14.41 10.07 11.66
CA ASP A 286 13.07 9.59 11.35
C ASP A 286 12.45 10.31 10.13
N TYR A 287 11.40 9.69 9.56
CA TYR A 287 10.55 10.35 8.58
C TYR A 287 9.58 11.28 9.28
N LEU A 288 9.63 12.57 8.93
CA LEU A 288 8.95 13.61 9.69
C LEU A 288 7.83 14.29 8.90
N ARG A 289 6.74 14.54 9.62
CA ARG A 289 5.73 15.55 9.33
C ARG A 289 5.82 16.61 10.41
N LEU A 290 6.17 17.85 10.07
CA LEU A 290 6.32 18.93 11.04
C LEU A 290 5.14 19.91 10.94
N HIS A 291 4.56 20.25 12.09
CA HIS A 291 3.59 21.33 12.25
C HIS A 291 4.26 22.47 13.00
N VAL A 292 4.65 23.53 12.28
CA VAL A 292 5.28 24.73 12.84
C VAL A 292 4.20 25.69 13.28
N THR A 293 4.17 26.02 14.58
CA THR A 293 3.06 26.76 15.19
C THR A 293 3.23 28.29 15.18
N ASP A 294 4.43 28.78 14.89
CA ASP A 294 4.82 30.19 14.98
C ASP A 294 5.25 30.81 13.65
N ARG A 295 5.21 30.06 12.54
CA ARG A 295 5.63 30.51 11.21
C ARG A 295 4.76 29.92 10.10
N TYR A 296 4.63 30.63 8.99
CA TYR A 296 4.03 30.11 7.77
C TYR A 296 4.98 29.17 7.04
N ALA A 297 4.45 28.13 6.41
CA ALA A 297 5.24 27.12 5.68
C ALA A 297 5.72 27.63 4.31
N GLY A 298 6.57 28.67 4.31
CA GLY A 298 7.23 29.18 3.10
C GLY A 298 8.46 28.37 2.69
N LEU A 299 8.94 28.58 1.47
CA LEU A 299 10.10 27.86 0.90
C LEU A 299 11.36 27.97 1.75
N GLU A 300 11.60 29.15 2.35
CA GLU A 300 12.78 29.39 3.21
C GLU A 300 12.72 28.54 4.47
N LEU A 301 11.57 28.51 5.15
CA LEU A 301 11.35 27.67 6.35
C LEU A 301 11.56 26.18 6.01
N ILE A 302 10.98 25.72 4.90
CA ILE A 302 11.13 24.33 4.46
C ILE A 302 12.59 23.99 4.17
N ALA A 303 13.36 24.90 3.54
CA ALA A 303 14.76 24.69 3.25
C ALA A 303 15.60 24.58 4.55
N GLN A 304 15.37 25.48 5.51
CA GLN A 304 16.05 25.44 6.82
C GLN A 304 15.74 24.15 7.60
N LEU A 305 14.47 23.73 7.61
CA LEU A 305 14.08 22.48 8.27
C LEU A 305 14.68 21.25 7.60
N ARG A 306 14.75 21.22 6.26
CA ARG A 306 15.34 20.10 5.50
C ARG A 306 16.85 19.99 5.69
N GLU A 307 17.54 21.07 5.96
CA GLU A 307 18.97 21.04 6.29
C GLU A 307 19.24 20.25 7.59
N LYS A 308 18.38 20.41 8.59
CA LYS A 308 18.46 19.68 9.86
C LYS A 308 17.84 18.28 9.79
N PHE A 309 16.71 18.16 9.11
CA PHE A 309 15.90 16.93 9.03
C PHE A 309 15.90 16.38 7.60
N PRO A 310 16.90 15.60 7.18
CA PRO A 310 17.02 15.12 5.80
C PRO A 310 15.86 14.25 5.33
N ASN A 311 15.17 13.59 6.28
CA ASN A 311 14.00 12.75 6.01
C ASN A 311 12.66 13.49 6.24
N LEU A 312 12.66 14.83 6.15
CA LEU A 312 11.46 15.65 6.27
C LEU A 312 10.59 15.50 5.02
N LEU A 313 9.40 14.92 5.18
CA LEU A 313 8.46 14.66 4.10
C LEU A 313 7.40 15.74 3.95
N GLU A 314 6.85 16.21 5.07
CA GLU A 314 5.73 17.17 5.06
C GLU A 314 5.96 18.28 6.08
N VAL A 315 5.64 19.51 5.69
CA VAL A 315 5.67 20.70 6.57
C VAL A 315 4.34 21.41 6.49
N TYR A 316 3.77 21.65 7.65
CA TYR A 316 2.60 22.52 7.83
C TYR A 316 3.02 23.69 8.71
N GLY A 317 2.66 24.91 8.31
CA GLY A 317 2.84 26.13 9.10
C GLY A 317 1.53 26.63 9.69
N MET A 318 1.56 27.83 10.24
CA MET A 318 0.35 28.53 10.60
C MET A 318 -0.60 28.60 9.41
N SER A 319 -1.86 28.30 9.61
CA SER A 319 -2.90 28.60 8.63
C SER A 319 -3.25 30.10 8.75
N ILE A 320 -3.51 30.73 7.64
CA ILE A 320 -4.16 32.05 7.62
C ILE A 320 -5.53 31.84 8.25
N THR A 321 -5.82 32.54 9.36
CA THR A 321 -7.14 32.46 10.01
C THR A 321 -8.21 33.01 9.05
N GLU A 322 -9.46 32.51 9.16
CA GLU A 322 -10.57 33.02 8.33
C GLU A 322 -10.75 34.54 8.45
N GLU A 323 -10.35 35.16 9.57
CA GLU A 323 -10.36 36.62 9.76
C GLU A 323 -9.28 37.35 8.91
N GLU A 324 -8.13 36.70 8.66
CA GLU A 324 -7.10 37.22 7.73
C GLU A 324 -7.43 36.90 6.28
N SER A 325 -8.17 35.81 6.03
CA SER A 325 -8.70 35.44 4.70
C SER A 325 -9.97 36.24 4.31
N LEU A 326 -10.55 36.98 5.22
CA LEU A 326 -11.70 37.90 4.97
C LEU A 326 -11.31 39.19 4.24
N SER A 327 -10.02 39.42 3.95
CA SER A 327 -9.62 40.23 2.82
C SER A 327 -9.85 39.55 1.46
N ALA A 328 -10.27 38.28 1.46
CA ALA A 328 -10.63 37.56 0.27
C ALA A 328 -11.80 38.25 -0.43
N LEU A 329 -11.58 38.60 -1.68
CA LEU A 329 -12.52 39.22 -2.60
C LEU A 329 -13.92 38.62 -2.48
N SER A 330 -14.91 39.46 -2.36
CA SER A 330 -16.31 39.06 -2.46
C SER A 330 -16.54 38.37 -3.84
N VAL A 331 -17.53 37.50 -3.90
CA VAL A 331 -17.89 36.84 -5.18
C VAL A 331 -18.16 37.86 -6.30
N GLU A 332 -18.62 39.05 -5.92
CA GLU A 332 -18.88 40.17 -6.84
C GLU A 332 -17.58 40.82 -7.34
N GLU A 333 -16.55 40.93 -6.49
CA GLU A 333 -15.23 41.45 -6.89
C GLU A 333 -14.47 40.42 -7.74
N LEU A 334 -14.58 39.11 -7.45
CA LEU A 334 -14.00 38.03 -8.29
C LEU A 334 -14.56 38.01 -9.71
N GLN A 335 -15.82 38.42 -9.90
CA GLN A 335 -16.44 38.50 -11.22
C GLN A 335 -15.98 39.71 -12.04
N THR A 336 -15.30 40.68 -11.46
CA THR A 336 -14.82 41.89 -12.11
C THR A 336 -13.32 41.90 -12.38
N LEU A 337 -12.56 40.97 -11.81
CA LEU A 337 -11.11 40.83 -11.99
C LEU A 337 -10.80 39.85 -13.12
N ASP A 338 -9.73 40.13 -13.84
CA ASP A 338 -9.19 39.12 -14.76
C ASP A 338 -8.36 38.06 -14.01
N GLU A 339 -8.05 36.97 -14.68
CA GLU A 339 -7.33 35.85 -14.06
C GLU A 339 -5.91 36.24 -13.61
N THR A 340 -5.29 37.22 -14.23
CA THR A 340 -3.97 37.75 -13.88
C THR A 340 -4.06 38.54 -12.54
N ASP A 341 -5.10 39.38 -12.42
CA ASP A 341 -5.37 40.15 -11.21
C ASP A 341 -5.67 39.21 -10.01
N ILE A 342 -6.43 38.11 -10.27
CA ILE A 342 -6.73 37.10 -9.25
C ILE A 342 -5.43 36.41 -8.80
N MET A 343 -4.57 36.02 -9.74
CA MET A 343 -3.27 35.40 -9.46
C MET A 343 -2.35 36.35 -8.68
N GLU A 344 -2.30 37.60 -9.07
CA GLU A 344 -1.48 38.62 -8.40
C GLU A 344 -1.91 38.84 -6.96
N LYS A 345 -3.21 38.98 -6.69
CA LYS A 345 -3.77 39.09 -5.34
C LYS A 345 -3.52 37.83 -4.54
N PHE A 346 -3.73 36.66 -5.13
CA PHE A 346 -3.45 35.37 -4.47
C PHE A 346 -1.98 35.26 -4.03
N MET A 347 -1.03 35.66 -4.89
CA MET A 347 0.40 35.63 -4.58
C MET A 347 0.78 36.67 -3.51
N ALA A 348 0.20 37.87 -3.57
CA ALA A 348 0.45 38.92 -2.61
C ALA A 348 -0.13 38.56 -1.21
N GLU A 349 -1.35 38.03 -1.16
CA GLU A 349 -2.04 37.71 0.10
C GLU A 349 -1.51 36.43 0.78
N ASN A 350 -1.20 35.39 0.00
CA ASN A 350 -0.80 34.10 0.57
C ASN A 350 0.72 33.94 0.74
N PHE A 351 1.53 34.66 -0.04
CA PHE A 351 2.98 34.51 -0.06
C PHE A 351 3.75 35.82 0.16
N ALA A 352 3.06 36.93 0.38
CA ALA A 352 3.64 38.29 0.46
C ALA A 352 4.56 38.58 -0.76
N TYR A 353 4.21 38.05 -1.92
CA TYR A 353 5.00 38.10 -3.13
C TYR A 353 4.27 38.83 -4.25
N ASN A 354 4.89 39.89 -4.78
CA ASN A 354 4.38 40.63 -5.92
C ASN A 354 4.99 40.07 -7.21
N LEU A 355 4.14 39.69 -8.17
CA LEU A 355 4.59 39.21 -9.47
C LEU A 355 5.31 40.31 -10.25
N SER A 356 6.45 39.97 -10.86
CA SER A 356 7.10 40.84 -11.84
C SER A 356 6.31 40.88 -13.15
N ASP A 357 6.54 41.91 -13.99
CA ASP A 357 5.87 42.04 -15.29
C ASP A 357 6.14 40.83 -16.21
N ASP A 358 7.36 40.28 -16.17
CA ASP A 358 7.71 39.05 -16.90
C ASP A 358 6.93 37.83 -16.44
N GLN A 359 6.68 37.71 -15.12
CA GLN A 359 5.92 36.59 -14.55
C GLN A 359 4.42 36.69 -14.85
N LYS A 360 3.88 37.93 -14.88
CA LYS A 360 2.51 38.19 -15.33
C LYS A 360 2.32 37.83 -16.79
N GLN A 361 3.29 38.22 -17.62
CA GLN A 361 3.26 37.89 -19.05
C GLN A 361 3.32 36.38 -19.26
N LEU A 362 4.22 35.67 -18.57
CA LEU A 362 4.31 34.20 -18.64
C LEU A 362 2.99 33.54 -18.25
N PHE A 363 2.33 34.04 -17.18
CA PHE A 363 1.04 33.50 -16.74
C PHE A 363 -0.06 33.70 -17.81
N GLN A 364 -0.09 34.88 -18.45
CA GLN A 364 -1.02 35.19 -19.55
C GLN A 364 -0.78 34.27 -20.74
N ASP A 365 0.47 34.07 -21.12
CA ASP A 365 0.84 33.19 -22.24
C ASP A 365 0.40 31.74 -21.98
N VAL A 366 0.56 31.24 -20.74
CA VAL A 366 0.12 29.89 -20.33
C VAL A 366 -1.42 29.78 -20.35
N LEU A 367 -2.13 30.80 -19.88
CA LEU A 367 -3.60 30.85 -19.96
C LEU A 367 -4.11 30.80 -21.38
N GLN A 368 -3.49 31.61 -22.27
CA GLN A 368 -3.84 31.65 -23.69
C GLN A 368 -3.61 30.27 -24.33
N TRP A 369 -2.46 29.67 -24.10
CA TRP A 369 -2.13 28.33 -24.60
C TRP A 369 -3.14 27.26 -24.10
N SER A 370 -3.50 27.28 -22.81
CA SER A 370 -4.50 26.36 -22.25
C SER A 370 -5.89 26.50 -22.88
N ARG A 371 -6.27 27.71 -23.26
CA ARG A 371 -7.56 27.97 -23.93
C ARG A 371 -7.56 27.49 -25.40
N GLU A 372 -6.43 27.65 -26.10
CA GLU A 372 -6.28 27.21 -27.49
C GLU A 372 -6.25 25.66 -27.60
N GLU A 373 -5.68 24.93 -26.59
CA GLU A 373 -5.74 23.47 -26.57
C GLU A 373 -7.08 22.91 -26.07
N GLY A 374 -7.80 23.65 -25.22
CA GLY A 374 -9.12 23.21 -24.67
C GLY A 374 -10.24 23.24 -25.71
N ASP A 375 -10.10 23.96 -26.84
CA ASP A 375 -11.06 23.99 -27.95
C ASP A 375 -10.85 22.87 -28.98
N LEU A 376 -9.86 22.00 -28.79
CA LEU A 376 -9.51 20.89 -29.71
C LEU A 376 -9.88 19.50 -29.18
N GLY A 377 -10.67 19.40 -28.07
CA GLY A 377 -11.07 18.15 -27.40
C GLY A 377 -12.56 17.83 -27.49
#